data_f93fc18af744be71026e9bdce42236b4
#
_entry.id   f93fc18af744be71026e9bdce42236b4
#
_cell.length_a   1.000
_cell.length_b   1.000
_cell.length_c   1.000
_cell.angle_alpha   90.00
_cell.angle_beta   90.00
_cell.angle_gamma   90.00
#
_symmetry.space_group_name_H-M   'P 1'
#
loop_
_entity.id
_entity.type
_entity.pdbx_description
1 polymer ?
#
loop_
_entity_poly.entity_id
_entity_poly.type
_entity_poly.pdbx_seq_one_letter_code
_entity_poly.pdbx_strand_id
1 'polypeptide(L)'
;MKLNHILTFLLLSALSFGQNPTQLLREAEAKLGSADVAAEVSIRTVRPKWERTIEAKIWNKGMDKTMILITGPTREKGTVFLRNGDEVWHYVPGIRKIIALPAAMVQSWMGTDFTNDALINAGSLVEDYEHKLLGVVSLEGNPCYHIELVPKPEAAVVWGKVVTHISVKQTLQLRTEFYDEDDYLVTTLLAKEIKNLGGQELPSKLTIMPADKEGFYTEMTYKELDFNFTFPAGFFERSNMKLVQ
;
A
#
# COMPACT_ATOMS: atom_id res chain seq x y z
N MET A 1 46.82 -3.53 -8.32
CA MET A 1 45.52 -2.84 -8.43
C MET A 1 44.35 -3.79 -8.15
N LYS A 2 44.37 -4.54 -7.03
CA LYS A 2 43.30 -5.54 -6.67
C LYS A 2 42.89 -5.50 -5.20
N LEU A 3 43.37 -4.51 -4.41
CA LEU A 3 43.10 -4.46 -2.97
C LEU A 3 41.96 -3.56 -2.54
N ASN A 4 41.55 -2.60 -3.40
CA ASN A 4 40.51 -1.59 -3.03
C ASN A 4 39.07 -2.08 -3.14
N HIS A 5 38.77 -3.18 -3.84
CA HIS A 5 37.40 -3.67 -4.00
C HIS A 5 36.92 -4.54 -2.82
N ILE A 6 37.86 -5.17 -2.09
CA ILE A 6 37.50 -6.01 -0.92
C ILE A 6 37.16 -5.16 0.30
N LEU A 7 37.76 -3.99 0.44
CA LEU A 7 37.50 -3.08 1.57
C LEU A 7 36.11 -2.41 1.49
N THR A 8 35.62 -2.16 0.28
CA THR A 8 34.28 -1.53 0.07
C THR A 8 33.15 -2.50 0.39
N PHE A 9 33.34 -3.81 0.16
CA PHE A 9 32.34 -4.83 0.47
C PHE A 9 32.23 -5.13 1.97
N LEU A 10 33.35 -5.03 2.70
CA LEU A 10 33.38 -5.22 4.16
C LEU A 10 32.75 -4.07 4.95
N LEU A 11 32.72 -2.85 4.39
CA LEU A 11 32.09 -1.69 5.03
C LEU A 11 30.55 -1.72 4.93
N LEU A 12 29.98 -2.35 3.89
CA LEU A 12 28.51 -2.50 3.79
C LEU A 12 27.94 -3.50 4.82
N SER A 13 28.70 -4.52 5.18
CA SER A 13 28.26 -5.50 6.18
C SER A 13 28.28 -4.97 7.62
N ALA A 14 29.05 -3.93 7.92
CA ALA A 14 29.15 -3.36 9.27
C ALA A 14 27.95 -2.43 9.62
N LEU A 15 27.20 -1.94 8.63
CA LEU A 15 26.02 -1.09 8.86
C LEU A 15 24.77 -1.88 9.31
N SER A 16 24.79 -3.22 9.21
CA SER A 16 23.61 -4.06 9.49
C SER A 16 23.40 -4.38 10.97
N PHE A 17 24.39 -4.23 11.84
CA PHE A 17 24.36 -4.77 13.20
C PHE A 17 23.71 -3.88 14.27
N GLY A 18 23.02 -2.80 13.89
CA GLY A 18 22.40 -1.90 14.88
C GLY A 18 20.99 -1.43 14.55
N GLN A 19 20.44 -1.80 13.39
CA GLN A 19 19.13 -1.28 12.97
C GLN A 19 17.99 -2.17 13.52
N ASN A 20 17.02 -1.53 14.17
CA ASN A 20 15.80 -2.19 14.64
C ASN A 20 14.81 -2.34 13.47
N PRO A 21 14.52 -3.57 13.00
CA PRO A 21 13.62 -3.78 11.85
C PRO A 21 12.19 -3.27 12.12
N THR A 22 11.69 -3.36 13.34
CA THR A 22 10.38 -2.83 13.73
C THR A 22 10.32 -1.32 13.59
N GLN A 23 11.40 -0.62 13.97
CA GLN A 23 11.46 0.84 13.83
C GLN A 23 11.54 1.26 12.35
N LEU A 24 12.33 0.56 11.53
CA LEU A 24 12.42 0.80 10.09
C LEU A 24 11.07 0.65 9.41
N LEU A 25 10.31 -0.40 9.76
CA LEU A 25 8.96 -0.61 9.25
C LEU A 25 8.01 0.51 9.67
N ARG A 26 8.01 0.87 10.97
CA ARG A 26 7.17 1.96 11.49
C ARG A 26 7.44 3.29 10.80
N GLU A 27 8.70 3.62 10.58
CA GLU A 27 9.10 4.83 9.86
C GLU A 27 8.68 4.79 8.38
N ALA A 28 8.77 3.64 7.73
CA ALA A 28 8.35 3.46 6.35
C ALA A 28 6.82 3.54 6.20
N GLU A 29 6.06 2.88 7.08
CA GLU A 29 4.60 2.95 7.11
C GLU A 29 4.10 4.37 7.40
N ALA A 30 4.75 5.10 8.29
CA ALA A 30 4.34 6.46 8.66
C ALA A 30 4.39 7.45 7.48
N LYS A 31 5.16 7.16 6.45
CA LYS A 31 5.31 8.07 5.30
C LYS A 31 4.07 8.14 4.39
N LEU A 32 3.33 7.05 4.27
CA LEU A 32 2.14 6.98 3.42
C LEU A 32 0.88 6.52 4.16
N GLY A 33 1.02 5.71 5.20
CA GLY A 33 -0.11 4.98 5.79
C GLY A 33 -0.77 5.66 6.98
N SER A 34 -0.06 6.46 7.77
CA SER A 34 -0.57 7.03 9.03
C SER A 34 -0.91 8.52 8.98
N ALA A 35 -0.69 9.16 7.84
CA ALA A 35 -0.93 10.59 7.69
C ALA A 35 -2.40 10.89 7.35
N ASP A 36 -2.89 12.02 7.86
CA ASP A 36 -4.08 12.66 7.31
C ASP A 36 -3.71 13.16 5.91
N VAL A 37 -4.36 12.63 4.86
CA VAL A 37 -3.97 12.94 3.47
C VAL A 37 -5.17 12.92 2.53
N ALA A 38 -5.17 13.85 1.58
CA ALA A 38 -6.00 13.79 0.39
C ALA A 38 -5.12 13.43 -0.82
N ALA A 39 -5.58 12.53 -1.66
CA ALA A 39 -4.84 12.06 -2.83
C ALA A 39 -5.72 12.04 -4.08
N GLU A 40 -5.13 12.36 -5.22
CA GLU A 40 -5.69 12.05 -6.53
C GLU A 40 -4.88 10.91 -7.17
N VAL A 41 -5.58 9.86 -7.60
CA VAL A 41 -4.94 8.65 -8.12
C VAL A 41 -5.55 8.19 -9.43
N SER A 42 -4.72 7.53 -10.23
CA SER A 42 -5.13 6.74 -11.39
C SER A 42 -4.79 5.27 -11.11
N ILE A 43 -5.75 4.37 -11.24
CA ILE A 43 -5.58 2.93 -10.99
C ILE A 43 -5.83 2.18 -12.29
N ARG A 44 -4.75 1.68 -12.88
CA ARG A 44 -4.77 0.93 -14.14
C ARG A 44 -4.65 -0.56 -13.87
N THR A 45 -5.69 -1.31 -14.23
CA THR A 45 -5.70 -2.77 -14.16
C THR A 45 -5.40 -3.33 -15.54
N VAL A 46 -4.38 -4.16 -15.65
CA VAL A 46 -3.95 -4.81 -16.91
C VAL A 46 -4.18 -6.31 -16.82
N ARG A 47 -4.72 -6.85 -17.89
CA ARG A 47 -5.00 -8.25 -18.11
C ARG A 47 -4.61 -8.62 -19.56
N PRO A 48 -4.31 -9.86 -19.89
CA PRO A 48 -3.85 -10.24 -21.24
C PRO A 48 -4.77 -9.82 -22.40
N LYS A 49 -6.07 -9.63 -22.15
CA LYS A 49 -7.06 -9.31 -23.19
C LYS A 49 -7.74 -7.95 -23.02
N TRP A 50 -7.52 -7.25 -21.92
CA TRP A 50 -8.14 -5.95 -21.64
C TRP A 50 -7.36 -5.16 -20.61
N GLU A 51 -7.55 -3.87 -20.63
CA GLU A 51 -7.12 -2.96 -19.56
C GLU A 51 -8.26 -2.01 -19.16
N ARG A 52 -8.20 -1.52 -17.96
CA ARG A 52 -9.16 -0.55 -17.43
C ARG A 52 -8.47 0.42 -16.50
N THR A 53 -8.85 1.68 -16.58
CA THR A 53 -8.36 2.72 -15.69
C THR A 53 -9.52 3.30 -14.88
N ILE A 54 -9.31 3.43 -13.59
CA ILE A 54 -10.19 4.11 -12.64
C ILE A 54 -9.46 5.37 -12.16
N GLU A 55 -10.17 6.50 -12.17
CA GLU A 55 -9.70 7.72 -11.56
C GLU A 55 -10.43 7.92 -10.23
N ALA A 56 -9.69 8.27 -9.18
CA ALA A 56 -10.29 8.41 -7.86
C ALA A 56 -9.64 9.52 -7.04
N LYS A 57 -10.42 10.06 -6.11
CA LYS A 57 -9.94 10.83 -4.96
C LYS A 57 -10.01 9.96 -3.73
N ILE A 58 -8.93 9.96 -2.95
CA ILE A 58 -8.82 9.18 -1.71
C ILE A 58 -8.53 10.14 -0.57
N TRP A 59 -9.25 10.00 0.52
CA TRP A 59 -9.01 10.73 1.75
C TRP A 59 -8.80 9.74 2.88
N ASN A 60 -7.66 9.84 3.56
CA ASN A 60 -7.35 9.05 4.74
C ASN A 60 -7.24 9.97 5.95
N LYS A 61 -7.77 9.53 7.08
CA LYS A 61 -7.57 10.16 8.37
C LYS A 61 -7.06 9.13 9.36
N GLY A 62 -5.76 9.20 9.65
CA GLY A 62 -5.08 8.14 10.37
C GLY A 62 -5.20 6.79 9.64
N MET A 63 -5.19 5.71 10.41
CA MET A 63 -5.33 4.35 9.89
C MET A 63 -6.78 3.85 9.87
N ASP A 64 -7.73 4.58 10.46
CA ASP A 64 -9.08 4.07 10.73
C ASP A 64 -10.14 4.56 9.76
N LYS A 65 -9.89 5.66 9.04
CA LYS A 65 -10.90 6.28 8.19
C LYS A 65 -10.38 6.51 6.79
N THR A 66 -11.10 5.95 5.83
CA THR A 66 -10.81 6.12 4.41
C THR A 66 -12.11 6.44 3.67
N MET A 67 -12.08 7.46 2.82
CA MET A 67 -13.13 7.72 1.85
C MET A 67 -12.52 7.72 0.45
N ILE A 68 -13.14 7.01 -0.49
CA ILE A 68 -12.72 6.92 -1.88
C ILE A 68 -13.89 7.34 -2.75
N LEU A 69 -13.72 8.38 -3.55
CA LEU A 69 -14.66 8.82 -4.57
C LEU A 69 -14.12 8.45 -5.95
N ILE A 70 -14.88 7.71 -6.72
CA ILE A 70 -14.56 7.43 -8.12
C ILE A 70 -14.95 8.64 -8.98
N THR A 71 -13.97 9.21 -9.66
CA THR A 71 -14.14 10.37 -10.55
C THR A 71 -14.19 9.99 -12.03
N GLY A 72 -13.76 8.79 -12.37
CA GLY A 72 -13.77 8.21 -13.71
C GLY A 72 -13.56 6.71 -13.71
N PRO A 73 -13.97 6.00 -14.75
CA PRO A 73 -14.70 6.45 -15.94
C PRO A 73 -16.18 6.78 -15.65
N THR A 74 -16.86 7.34 -16.62
CA THR A 74 -18.26 7.84 -16.49
C THR A 74 -19.22 6.80 -15.88
N ARG A 75 -19.04 5.52 -16.20
CA ARG A 75 -19.91 4.44 -15.71
C ARG A 75 -19.86 4.27 -14.20
N GLU A 76 -18.71 4.45 -13.58
CA GLU A 76 -18.48 4.29 -12.15
C GLU A 76 -18.42 5.61 -11.38
N LYS A 77 -18.41 6.74 -12.11
CA LYS A 77 -18.31 8.08 -11.52
C LYS A 77 -19.38 8.32 -10.45
N GLY A 78 -18.95 8.88 -9.32
CA GLY A 78 -19.81 9.16 -8.17
C GLY A 78 -20.00 7.97 -7.23
N THR A 79 -19.42 6.81 -7.53
CA THR A 79 -19.33 5.70 -6.58
C THR A 79 -18.42 6.12 -5.43
N VAL A 80 -18.86 5.85 -4.19
CA VAL A 80 -18.09 6.18 -3.00
C VAL A 80 -17.94 4.96 -2.12
N PHE A 81 -16.73 4.74 -1.64
CA PHE A 81 -16.43 3.79 -0.58
C PHE A 81 -16.07 4.55 0.69
N LEU A 82 -16.55 4.09 1.82
CA LEU A 82 -16.22 4.63 3.13
C LEU A 82 -15.84 3.50 4.06
N ARG A 83 -14.69 3.64 4.70
CA ARG A 83 -14.30 2.87 5.88
C ARG A 83 -14.28 3.79 7.10
N ASN A 84 -14.82 3.32 8.22
CA ASN A 84 -14.71 3.98 9.51
C ASN A 84 -14.59 2.89 10.59
N GLY A 85 -13.39 2.68 11.09
CA GLY A 85 -13.05 1.51 11.89
C GLY A 85 -13.23 0.21 11.08
N ASP A 86 -13.96 -0.75 11.62
CA ASP A 86 -14.20 -2.06 11.00
C ASP A 86 -15.37 -2.07 10.01
N GLU A 87 -16.10 -0.97 9.94
CA GLU A 87 -17.26 -0.87 9.07
C GLU A 87 -16.91 -0.30 7.70
N VAL A 88 -17.37 -0.96 6.66
CA VAL A 88 -17.17 -0.54 5.26
C VAL A 88 -18.51 -0.38 4.55
N TRP A 89 -18.68 0.73 3.84
CA TRP A 89 -19.87 1.02 3.06
C TRP A 89 -19.52 1.40 1.62
N HIS A 90 -20.46 1.09 0.74
CA HIS A 90 -20.42 1.41 -0.68
C HIS A 90 -21.66 2.20 -1.08
N TYR A 91 -21.48 3.42 -1.56
CA TYR A 91 -22.57 4.21 -2.17
C TYR A 91 -22.61 3.95 -3.67
N VAL A 92 -23.77 3.54 -4.16
CA VAL A 92 -24.05 3.27 -5.58
C VAL A 92 -24.91 4.40 -6.12
N PRO A 93 -24.38 5.34 -6.93
CA PRO A 93 -25.11 6.54 -7.37
C PRO A 93 -26.32 6.21 -8.24
N GLY A 94 -26.24 5.18 -9.10
CA GLY A 94 -27.34 4.80 -10.01
C GLY A 94 -28.64 4.42 -9.30
N ILE A 95 -28.55 3.85 -8.10
CA ILE A 95 -29.72 3.48 -7.27
C ILE A 95 -29.84 4.33 -6.01
N ARG A 96 -28.94 5.26 -5.78
CA ARG A 96 -28.85 6.17 -4.62
C ARG A 96 -28.87 5.48 -3.27
N LYS A 97 -28.29 4.28 -3.19
CA LYS A 97 -28.22 3.47 -1.96
C LYS A 97 -26.82 3.39 -1.41
N ILE A 98 -26.74 3.38 -0.08
CA ILE A 98 -25.54 3.00 0.67
C ILE A 98 -25.73 1.56 1.14
N ILE A 99 -24.76 0.70 0.85
CA ILE A 99 -24.78 -0.71 1.15
C ILE A 99 -23.60 -1.00 2.06
N ALA A 100 -23.83 -1.67 3.19
CA ALA A 100 -22.76 -2.19 4.02
C ALA A 100 -22.07 -3.34 3.30
N LEU A 101 -20.75 -3.35 3.30
CA LEU A 101 -19.95 -4.44 2.77
C LEU A 101 -19.49 -5.33 3.92
N PRO A 102 -19.86 -6.61 3.94
CA PRO A 102 -19.30 -7.55 4.90
C PRO A 102 -17.77 -7.66 4.75
N ALA A 103 -17.05 -7.77 5.86
CA ALA A 103 -15.59 -7.91 5.85
C ALA A 103 -15.09 -9.04 4.94
N ALA A 104 -15.85 -10.14 4.80
CA ALA A 104 -15.53 -11.25 3.91
C ALA A 104 -15.69 -10.93 2.40
N MET A 105 -16.36 -9.84 1.99
CA MET A 105 -16.47 -9.43 0.58
C MET A 105 -15.23 -8.64 0.08
N VAL A 106 -14.16 -8.72 0.81
CA VAL A 106 -12.97 -7.88 0.69
C VAL A 106 -11.95 -8.40 -0.35
N GLN A 107 -12.29 -9.39 -1.18
CA GLN A 107 -11.27 -10.08 -1.99
C GLN A 107 -10.67 -9.30 -3.15
N SER A 108 -11.40 -8.39 -3.79
CA SER A 108 -10.88 -7.61 -4.93
C SER A 108 -11.62 -6.29 -5.03
N TRP A 109 -10.94 -5.20 -4.77
CA TRP A 109 -11.54 -3.89 -4.89
C TRP A 109 -11.79 -3.54 -6.36
N MET A 110 -13.07 -3.45 -6.74
CA MET A 110 -13.49 -3.10 -8.10
C MET A 110 -12.83 -3.92 -9.23
N GLY A 111 -12.44 -5.18 -8.98
CA GLY A 111 -11.78 -6.05 -9.95
C GLY A 111 -10.30 -5.76 -10.19
N THR A 112 -9.68 -4.98 -9.32
CA THR A 112 -8.22 -4.75 -9.28
C THR A 112 -7.51 -5.89 -8.56
N ASP A 113 -6.17 -5.90 -8.57
CA ASP A 113 -5.38 -6.80 -7.73
C ASP A 113 -5.18 -6.26 -6.31
N PHE A 114 -5.57 -5.00 -6.06
CA PHE A 114 -5.66 -4.50 -4.71
C PHE A 114 -6.84 -5.17 -4.00
N THR A 115 -6.57 -5.72 -2.84
CA THR A 115 -7.63 -6.15 -1.93
C THR A 115 -8.19 -4.92 -1.22
N ASN A 116 -9.42 -5.02 -0.70
CA ASN A 116 -9.93 -3.97 0.18
C ASN A 116 -9.02 -3.80 1.41
N ASP A 117 -8.37 -4.88 1.90
CA ASP A 117 -7.35 -4.79 2.95
C ASP A 117 -6.16 -3.93 2.54
N ALA A 118 -5.65 -4.07 1.34
CA ALA A 118 -4.50 -3.29 0.87
C ALA A 118 -4.84 -1.80 0.67
N LEU A 119 -6.09 -1.47 0.31
CA LEU A 119 -6.54 -0.08 0.09
C LEU A 119 -7.25 0.52 1.31
N ILE A 120 -7.89 -0.32 2.13
CA ILE A 120 -8.78 0.11 3.20
C ILE A 120 -8.28 -0.37 4.57
N ASN A 121 -7.68 -1.56 4.65
CA ASN A 121 -7.17 -2.19 5.86
C ASN A 121 -5.70 -2.55 5.66
N ALA A 122 -4.81 -1.63 5.53
CA ALA A 122 -3.40 -1.96 5.71
C ALA A 122 -3.24 -2.46 7.17
N GLY A 123 -3.44 -3.75 7.38
CA GLY A 123 -3.08 -4.43 8.63
C GLY A 123 -1.65 -4.02 8.93
N SER A 124 -1.36 -3.60 10.14
CA SER A 124 -0.05 -3.07 10.46
C SER A 124 0.97 -4.20 10.37
N LEU A 125 1.83 -4.15 9.36
CA LEU A 125 3.00 -5.05 9.30
C LEU A 125 3.85 -4.91 10.58
N VAL A 126 3.72 -3.80 11.30
CA VAL A 126 4.42 -3.53 12.55
C VAL A 126 3.79 -4.26 13.74
N GLU A 127 2.46 -4.25 13.84
CA GLU A 127 1.80 -4.74 15.06
C GLU A 127 1.49 -6.24 15.00
N ASP A 128 1.23 -6.79 13.81
CA ASP A 128 0.75 -8.16 13.66
C ASP A 128 1.87 -9.19 13.40
N TYR A 129 3.10 -8.72 13.13
CA TYR A 129 4.22 -9.57 12.76
C TYR A 129 5.41 -9.43 13.70
N GLU A 130 6.20 -10.49 13.81
CA GLU A 130 7.57 -10.46 14.30
C GLU A 130 8.53 -10.12 13.15
N HIS A 131 9.57 -9.32 13.43
CA HIS A 131 10.44 -8.77 12.41
C HIS A 131 11.87 -9.27 12.58
N LYS A 132 12.47 -9.74 11.47
CA LYS A 132 13.85 -10.17 11.42
C LYS A 132 14.60 -9.47 10.29
N LEU A 133 15.61 -8.68 10.64
CA LEU A 133 16.53 -8.11 9.65
C LEU A 133 17.43 -9.21 9.12
N LEU A 134 17.33 -9.52 7.82
CA LEU A 134 18.16 -10.53 7.15
C LEU A 134 19.48 -9.93 6.63
N GLY A 135 19.54 -8.61 6.46
CA GLY A 135 20.72 -7.91 5.98
C GLY A 135 20.40 -6.73 5.08
N VAL A 136 21.37 -6.32 4.27
CA VAL A 136 21.22 -5.28 3.25
C VAL A 136 21.49 -5.92 1.88
N VAL A 137 20.56 -5.71 0.96
CA VAL A 137 20.64 -6.19 -0.43
C VAL A 137 20.50 -5.03 -1.41
N SER A 138 20.92 -5.23 -2.66
CA SER A 138 20.73 -4.24 -3.71
C SER A 138 19.45 -4.55 -4.49
N LEU A 139 18.48 -3.64 -4.48
CA LEU A 139 17.28 -3.71 -5.28
C LEU A 139 17.35 -2.65 -6.41
N GLU A 140 17.52 -3.11 -7.66
CA GLU A 140 17.67 -2.23 -8.84
C GLU A 140 18.75 -1.13 -8.63
N GLY A 141 19.88 -1.48 -7.96
CA GLY A 141 20.98 -0.55 -7.64
C GLY A 141 20.79 0.27 -6.36
N ASN A 142 19.66 0.17 -5.68
CA ASN A 142 19.41 0.84 -4.40
C ASN A 142 19.70 -0.10 -3.23
N PRO A 143 20.56 0.29 -2.27
CA PRO A 143 20.74 -0.47 -1.03
C PRO A 143 19.44 -0.50 -0.23
N CYS A 144 18.96 -1.68 0.15
CA CYS A 144 17.73 -1.87 0.89
C CYS A 144 17.94 -2.80 2.08
N TYR A 145 17.37 -2.46 3.22
CA TYR A 145 17.17 -3.39 4.31
C TYR A 145 16.23 -4.50 3.85
N HIS A 146 16.64 -5.75 4.00
CA HIS A 146 15.87 -6.95 3.68
C HIS A 146 15.31 -7.49 4.99
N ILE A 147 14.00 -7.42 5.17
CA ILE A 147 13.31 -7.74 6.41
C ILE A 147 12.28 -8.82 6.15
N GLU A 148 12.36 -9.90 6.93
CA GLU A 148 11.37 -10.97 6.99
C GLU A 148 10.40 -10.69 8.13
N LEU A 149 9.12 -10.92 7.89
CA LEU A 149 8.03 -10.76 8.83
C LEU A 149 7.26 -12.07 8.93
N VAL A 150 7.12 -12.58 10.15
CA VAL A 150 6.36 -13.80 10.47
C VAL A 150 5.18 -13.42 11.35
N PRO A 151 3.95 -13.91 11.06
CA PRO A 151 2.79 -13.59 11.88
C PRO A 151 2.99 -13.96 13.34
N LYS A 152 2.55 -13.09 14.25
CA LYS A 152 2.44 -13.46 15.66
C LYS A 152 1.36 -14.52 15.85
N PRO A 153 1.48 -15.41 16.85
CA PRO A 153 0.52 -16.51 17.05
C PRO A 153 -0.94 -16.07 17.20
N GLU A 154 -1.16 -14.87 17.73
CA GLU A 154 -2.50 -14.30 17.94
C GLU A 154 -2.99 -13.41 16.79
N ALA A 155 -2.16 -13.15 15.79
CA ALA A 155 -2.49 -12.25 14.70
C ALA A 155 -3.51 -12.89 13.74
N ALA A 156 -4.61 -12.18 13.47
CA ALA A 156 -5.64 -12.58 12.52
C ALA A 156 -5.30 -12.08 11.12
N VAL A 157 -4.20 -12.60 10.55
CA VAL A 157 -3.70 -12.20 9.22
C VAL A 157 -3.80 -13.35 8.23
N VAL A 158 -3.75 -13.02 6.94
CA VAL A 158 -3.90 -14.01 5.85
C VAL A 158 -2.57 -14.49 5.27
N TRP A 159 -1.47 -13.79 5.59
CA TRP A 159 -0.16 -14.10 5.02
C TRP A 159 0.68 -14.92 6.00
N GLY A 160 1.18 -16.07 5.55
CA GLY A 160 2.07 -16.92 6.33
C GLY A 160 3.47 -16.31 6.53
N LYS A 161 3.90 -15.47 5.59
CA LYS A 161 5.13 -14.71 5.66
C LYS A 161 5.07 -13.47 4.77
N VAL A 162 5.73 -12.40 5.17
CA VAL A 162 5.96 -11.22 4.34
C VAL A 162 7.47 -10.92 4.28
N VAL A 163 7.97 -10.55 3.11
CA VAL A 163 9.35 -10.08 2.93
C VAL A 163 9.32 -8.68 2.36
N THR A 164 9.98 -7.74 3.02
CA THR A 164 9.98 -6.35 2.56
C THR A 164 11.41 -5.80 2.39
N HIS A 165 11.53 -4.86 1.45
CA HIS A 165 12.76 -4.17 1.12
C HIS A 165 12.57 -2.67 1.35
N ILE A 166 13.25 -2.13 2.36
CA ILE A 166 13.17 -0.72 2.75
C ILE A 166 14.48 -0.03 2.34
N SER A 167 14.40 1.03 1.56
CA SER A 167 15.58 1.75 1.10
C SER A 167 16.37 2.33 2.27
N VAL A 168 17.69 2.10 2.28
CA VAL A 168 18.59 2.62 3.33
C VAL A 168 18.62 4.14 3.34
N LYS A 169 18.53 4.77 2.16
CA LYS A 169 18.67 6.22 2.01
C LYS A 169 17.44 7.00 2.44
N GLN A 170 16.25 6.50 2.13
CA GLN A 170 15.00 7.26 2.26
C GLN A 170 13.99 6.62 3.20
N THR A 171 14.26 5.42 3.71
CA THR A 171 13.32 4.62 4.52
C THR A 171 11.97 4.46 3.81
N LEU A 172 12.02 4.15 2.50
CA LEU A 172 10.85 3.87 1.68
C LEU A 172 10.73 2.37 1.43
N GLN A 173 9.54 1.83 1.60
CA GLN A 173 9.23 0.46 1.26
C GLN A 173 9.12 0.35 -0.26
N LEU A 174 10.12 -0.28 -0.90
CA LEU A 174 10.23 -0.33 -2.36
C LEU A 174 9.70 -1.62 -2.97
N ARG A 175 9.77 -2.72 -2.21
CA ARG A 175 9.24 -4.03 -2.61
C ARG A 175 8.71 -4.76 -1.40
N THR A 176 7.53 -5.39 -1.55
CA THR A 176 6.97 -6.30 -0.54
C THR A 176 6.44 -7.54 -1.24
N GLU A 177 6.79 -8.69 -0.73
CA GLU A 177 6.41 -10.00 -1.21
C GLU A 177 5.57 -10.69 -0.13
N PHE A 178 4.41 -11.19 -0.54
CA PHE A 178 3.45 -11.84 0.33
C PHE A 178 3.38 -13.33 0.00
N TYR A 179 3.59 -14.16 1.01
CA TYR A 179 3.63 -15.61 0.91
C TYR A 179 2.46 -16.21 1.68
N ASP A 180 1.96 -17.36 1.23
CA ASP A 180 0.97 -18.13 1.95
C ASP A 180 1.60 -18.97 3.09
N GLU A 181 0.79 -19.79 3.74
CA GLU A 181 1.21 -20.67 4.85
C GLU A 181 2.17 -21.79 4.38
N ASP A 182 2.13 -22.17 3.11
CA ASP A 182 3.00 -23.16 2.49
C ASP A 182 4.27 -22.56 1.86
N ASP A 183 4.54 -21.29 2.14
CA ASP A 183 5.73 -20.55 1.66
C ASP A 183 5.76 -20.29 0.14
N TYR A 184 4.60 -20.34 -0.54
CA TYR A 184 4.48 -19.94 -1.94
C TYR A 184 4.27 -18.44 -2.06
N LEU A 185 5.03 -17.80 -2.97
CA LEU A 185 4.81 -16.39 -3.31
C LEU A 185 3.45 -16.21 -3.98
N VAL A 186 2.58 -15.42 -3.34
CA VAL A 186 1.23 -15.15 -3.84
C VAL A 186 1.16 -13.83 -4.63
N THR A 187 1.79 -12.78 -4.10
CA THR A 187 1.77 -11.47 -4.75
C THR A 187 2.99 -10.63 -4.39
N THR A 188 3.36 -9.74 -5.30
CA THR A 188 4.43 -8.75 -5.09
C THR A 188 3.87 -7.34 -5.26
N LEU A 189 4.17 -6.47 -4.30
CA LEU A 189 3.95 -5.02 -4.39
C LEU A 189 5.30 -4.34 -4.68
N LEU A 190 5.34 -3.53 -5.73
CA LEU A 190 6.49 -2.67 -6.07
C LEU A 190 6.11 -1.21 -5.94
N ALA A 191 7.01 -0.42 -5.34
CA ALA A 191 6.90 1.03 -5.25
C ALA A 191 8.04 1.66 -6.06
N LYS A 192 7.70 2.44 -7.07
CA LYS A 192 8.63 2.99 -8.06
C LYS A 192 8.41 4.49 -8.34
N GLU A 193 9.31 5.06 -9.10
CA GLU A 193 9.26 6.46 -9.54
C GLU A 193 9.14 7.44 -8.37
N ILE A 194 10.19 7.54 -7.57
CA ILE A 194 10.24 8.48 -6.44
C ILE A 194 10.15 9.90 -6.97
N LYS A 195 9.16 10.66 -6.49
CA LYS A 195 8.88 12.06 -6.86
C LYS A 195 8.56 12.88 -5.62
N ASN A 196 8.67 14.19 -5.74
CA ASN A 196 8.13 15.09 -4.72
C ASN A 196 6.61 15.11 -4.83
N LEU A 197 5.94 14.57 -3.81
CA LEU A 197 4.48 14.53 -3.67
C LEU A 197 4.12 15.15 -2.32
N GLY A 198 3.35 16.23 -2.33
CA GLY A 198 2.95 16.93 -1.11
C GLY A 198 4.12 17.45 -0.27
N GLY A 199 5.28 17.74 -0.88
CA GLY A 199 6.49 18.20 -0.21
C GLY A 199 7.42 17.08 0.29
N GLN A 200 7.10 15.83 0.05
CA GLN A 200 7.89 14.66 0.44
C GLN A 200 8.35 13.84 -0.78
N GLU A 201 9.54 13.25 -0.69
CA GLU A 201 10.00 12.28 -1.69
C GLU A 201 9.33 10.93 -1.44
N LEU A 202 8.39 10.55 -2.30
CA LEU A 202 7.57 9.35 -2.18
C LEU A 202 7.49 8.61 -3.51
N PRO A 203 7.27 7.28 -3.50
CA PRO A 203 6.95 6.54 -4.71
C PRO A 203 5.64 7.05 -5.31
N SER A 204 5.69 7.45 -6.58
CA SER A 204 4.50 7.89 -7.29
C SER A 204 3.72 6.75 -7.93
N LYS A 205 4.31 5.55 -8.01
CA LYS A 205 3.69 4.35 -8.56
C LYS A 205 3.78 3.17 -7.62
N LEU A 206 2.65 2.53 -7.39
CA LEU A 206 2.53 1.25 -6.70
C LEU A 206 2.00 0.22 -7.68
N THR A 207 2.72 -0.87 -7.90
CA THR A 207 2.30 -1.96 -8.79
C THR A 207 2.17 -3.25 -8.01
N ILE A 208 0.99 -3.85 -8.04
CA ILE A 208 0.72 -5.16 -7.45
C ILE A 208 0.61 -6.21 -8.55
N MET A 209 1.30 -7.33 -8.36
CA MET A 209 1.41 -8.41 -9.34
C MET A 209 1.16 -9.75 -8.66
N PRO A 210 0.06 -10.47 -9.00
CA PRO A 210 -0.10 -11.87 -8.63
C PRO A 210 1.03 -12.73 -9.21
N ALA A 211 1.60 -13.62 -8.40
CA ALA A 211 2.75 -14.43 -8.82
C ALA A 211 2.37 -15.55 -9.83
N ASP A 212 1.13 -16.06 -9.73
CA ASP A 212 0.60 -17.16 -10.53
C ASP A 212 -0.06 -16.74 -11.86
N LYS A 213 -0.07 -15.43 -12.19
CA LYS A 213 -0.82 -14.87 -13.34
C LYS A 213 0.05 -13.97 -14.20
N GLU A 214 0.73 -14.57 -15.17
CA GLU A 214 1.55 -13.81 -16.12
C GLU A 214 0.72 -12.77 -16.90
N GLY A 215 1.23 -11.55 -16.98
CA GLY A 215 0.56 -10.43 -17.64
C GLY A 215 -0.60 -9.80 -16.85
N PHE A 216 -0.83 -10.22 -15.62
CA PHE A 216 -1.78 -9.59 -14.70
C PHE A 216 -1.05 -8.66 -13.76
N TYR A 217 -1.49 -7.42 -13.69
CA TYR A 217 -1.06 -6.47 -12.65
C TYR A 217 -2.05 -5.31 -12.51
N THR A 218 -1.96 -4.63 -11.40
CA THR A 218 -2.64 -3.35 -11.19
C THR A 218 -1.60 -2.32 -10.75
N GLU A 219 -1.59 -1.17 -11.43
CA GLU A 219 -0.73 -0.04 -11.14
C GLU A 219 -1.57 1.12 -10.62
N MET A 220 -1.25 1.63 -9.45
CA MET A 220 -1.79 2.87 -8.91
C MET A 220 -0.73 3.96 -9.04
N THR A 221 -1.11 5.08 -9.65
CA THR A 221 -0.26 6.26 -9.81
C THR A 221 -0.85 7.40 -8.98
N TYR A 222 -0.09 7.92 -8.02
CA TYR A 222 -0.40 9.14 -7.32
C TYR A 222 -0.14 10.33 -8.25
N LYS A 223 -1.17 11.12 -8.50
CA LYS A 223 -1.10 12.37 -9.27
C LYS A 223 -0.80 13.54 -8.35
N GLU A 224 -1.44 13.54 -7.18
CA GLU A 224 -1.32 14.58 -6.18
C GLU A 224 -1.49 13.98 -4.78
N LEU A 225 -0.74 14.51 -3.80
CA LEU A 225 -0.90 14.25 -2.38
C LEU A 225 -0.92 15.58 -1.63
N ASP A 226 -1.91 15.76 -0.76
CA ASP A 226 -2.03 16.91 0.13
C ASP A 226 -2.09 16.43 1.59
N PHE A 227 -0.99 16.59 2.30
CA PHE A 227 -0.86 16.27 3.73
C PHE A 227 -1.37 17.39 4.66
N ASN A 228 -1.78 18.50 4.10
CA ASN A 228 -2.33 19.64 4.84
C ASN A 228 -3.85 19.74 4.73
N PHE A 229 -4.49 18.74 4.12
CA PHE A 229 -5.94 18.74 3.93
C PHE A 229 -6.66 18.74 5.28
N THR A 230 -7.56 19.71 5.44
CA THR A 230 -8.38 19.83 6.66
C THR A 230 -9.74 19.20 6.43
N PHE A 231 -10.05 18.15 7.18
CA PHE A 231 -11.34 17.47 7.10
C PHE A 231 -12.44 18.26 7.81
N PRO A 232 -13.53 18.63 7.10
CA PRO A 232 -14.71 19.18 7.76
C PRO A 232 -15.29 18.21 8.79
N ALA A 233 -16.01 18.73 9.78
CA ALA A 233 -16.76 17.91 10.72
C ALA A 233 -17.72 16.98 9.97
N GLY A 234 -17.77 15.71 10.36
CA GLY A 234 -18.64 14.73 9.72
C GLY A 234 -18.15 14.23 8.33
N PHE A 235 -16.95 14.60 7.89
CA PHE A 235 -16.45 14.19 6.56
C PHE A 235 -16.53 12.68 6.32
N PHE A 236 -16.18 11.87 7.31
CA PHE A 236 -16.22 10.41 7.25
C PHE A 236 -17.51 9.80 7.80
N GLU A 237 -18.62 10.51 7.73
CA GLU A 237 -19.95 9.99 8.05
C GLU A 237 -20.64 9.41 6.81
N ARG A 238 -21.48 8.39 6.99
CA ARG A 238 -22.26 7.77 5.89
C ARG A 238 -23.11 8.78 5.12
N SER A 239 -23.67 9.76 5.83
CA SER A 239 -24.45 10.85 5.21
C SER A 239 -23.67 11.60 4.16
N ASN A 240 -22.37 11.82 4.40
CA ASN A 240 -21.50 12.58 3.50
C ASN A 240 -21.12 11.81 2.21
N MET A 241 -21.25 10.48 2.18
CA MET A 241 -20.98 9.69 0.97
C MET A 241 -21.79 10.11 -0.25
N LYS A 242 -22.94 10.77 -0.05
CA LYS A 242 -23.79 11.29 -1.12
C LYS A 242 -23.44 12.72 -1.55
N LEU A 243 -22.62 13.39 -0.77
CA LEU A 243 -22.33 14.82 -0.91
C LEU A 243 -20.90 15.09 -1.39
N VAL A 244 -19.97 14.13 -1.14
CA VAL A 244 -18.58 14.26 -1.57
C VAL A 244 -18.49 14.27 -3.11
N GLN A 245 -17.76 15.25 -3.67
CA GLN A 245 -17.63 15.48 -5.12
C GLN A 245 -16.16 15.69 -5.51
#